data_f99a72240316800e73edd4c23ddf9807
#
_entry.id   f99a72240316800e73edd4c23ddf9807
#
_cell.length_a   1.000
_cell.length_b   1.000
_cell.length_c   1.000
_cell.angle_alpha   90.00
_cell.angle_beta   90.00
_cell.angle_gamma   90.00
#
_symmetry.space_group_name_H-M   'P 1'
#
loop_
_entity.id
_entity.type
_entity.pdbx_description
1 polymer ?
#
loop_
_entity_poly.entity_id
_entity_poly.type
_entity_poly.pdbx_seq_one_letter_code
_entity_poly.pdbx_strand_id
1 'polypeptide(L)'
;MEQEVDPFVQKNLRWNFAVNLIDISFITLAMSLISRETIMPLLVTSLTDSKIAVGLIPAIFSISFYLPQLFAANHAESMKRKLPFVMFIGAVFERLPYVLIGFSILLFALDLPLLALVLFFIFIGAGAFGAGVATPSWFTMIGKVLPVHRRGIFFGLSEGFGTMMGILGAFVVGVTLEQVAYPLNFAT
;
A
#
# COMPACT_ATOMS: atom_id res chain seq x y z
N MET A 1 -10.09 33.63 -10.58
CA MET A 1 -8.86 34.06 -9.93
C MET A 1 -7.87 32.90 -10.04
N GLU A 2 -6.88 33.01 -10.96
CA GLU A 2 -5.74 32.10 -10.97
C GLU A 2 -4.98 32.32 -9.67
N GLN A 3 -4.95 31.32 -8.81
CA GLN A 3 -4.07 31.35 -7.64
C GLN A 3 -2.63 31.40 -8.17
N GLU A 4 -1.93 32.47 -7.88
CA GLU A 4 -0.52 32.63 -8.20
C GLU A 4 0.25 31.44 -7.57
N VAL A 5 0.82 30.60 -8.43
CA VAL A 5 1.55 29.42 -8.00
C VAL A 5 2.88 29.86 -7.39
N ASP A 6 3.18 29.43 -6.17
CA ASP A 6 4.44 29.71 -5.50
C ASP A 6 5.62 29.47 -6.47
N PRO A 7 6.51 30.47 -6.70
CA PRO A 7 7.64 30.34 -7.62
C PRO A 7 8.55 29.13 -7.31
N PHE A 8 8.68 28.73 -6.04
CA PHE A 8 9.43 27.55 -5.65
C PHE A 8 8.77 26.25 -6.13
N VAL A 9 7.43 26.15 -6.02
CA VAL A 9 6.66 25.01 -6.52
C VAL A 9 6.80 24.93 -8.05
N GLN A 10 6.73 26.06 -8.75
CA GLN A 10 6.82 26.11 -10.19
C GLN A 10 8.21 25.71 -10.70
N LYS A 11 9.28 26.14 -10.03
CA LYS A 11 10.68 25.77 -10.34
C LYS A 11 10.91 24.26 -10.22
N ASN A 12 10.31 23.61 -9.21
CA ASN A 12 10.51 22.19 -8.91
C ASN A 12 9.40 21.28 -9.45
N LEU A 13 8.44 21.81 -10.21
CA LEU A 13 7.24 21.11 -10.62
C LEU A 13 7.52 19.79 -11.35
N ARG A 14 8.45 19.80 -12.33
CA ARG A 14 8.79 18.60 -13.11
C ARG A 14 9.35 17.49 -12.22
N TRP A 15 10.23 17.85 -11.30
CA TRP A 15 10.83 16.92 -10.36
C TRP A 15 9.80 16.35 -9.40
N ASN A 16 9.00 17.22 -8.76
CA ASN A 16 7.95 16.81 -7.84
C ASN A 16 6.92 15.91 -8.53
N PHE A 17 6.53 16.24 -9.76
CA PHE A 17 5.62 15.44 -10.55
C PHE A 17 6.19 14.05 -10.85
N ALA A 18 7.40 13.96 -11.35
CA ALA A 18 8.04 12.70 -11.74
C ALA A 18 8.28 11.79 -10.54
N VAL A 19 8.84 12.30 -9.44
CA VAL A 19 9.14 11.50 -8.24
C VAL A 19 7.86 10.92 -7.61
N ASN A 20 6.81 11.74 -7.47
CA ASN A 20 5.56 11.26 -6.91
C ASN A 20 4.82 10.30 -7.86
N LEU A 21 4.93 10.49 -9.18
CA LEU A 21 4.37 9.57 -10.17
C LEU A 21 5.05 8.19 -10.08
N ILE A 22 6.38 8.18 -9.99
CA ILE A 22 7.16 6.95 -9.81
C ILE A 22 6.76 6.26 -8.49
N ASP A 23 6.69 6.99 -7.38
CA ASP A 23 6.31 6.45 -6.07
C ASP A 23 4.94 5.75 -6.13
N ILE A 24 3.90 6.40 -6.65
CA ILE A 24 2.57 5.79 -6.80
C ILE A 24 2.61 4.55 -7.70
N SER A 25 3.33 4.62 -8.82
CA SER A 25 3.42 3.50 -9.77
C SER A 25 4.03 2.27 -9.11
N PHE A 26 5.09 2.43 -8.32
CA PHE A 26 5.71 1.33 -7.57
C PHE A 26 4.85 0.82 -6.41
N ILE A 27 4.11 1.70 -5.73
CA ILE A 27 3.13 1.27 -4.72
C ILE A 27 2.05 0.41 -5.37
N THR A 28 1.51 0.83 -6.52
CA THR A 28 0.48 0.08 -7.24
C THR A 28 1.03 -1.28 -7.72
N LEU A 29 2.27 -1.33 -8.21
CA LEU A 29 2.93 -2.60 -8.52
C LEU A 29 3.00 -3.50 -7.29
N ALA A 30 3.51 -3.00 -6.17
CA ALA A 30 3.61 -3.77 -4.92
C ALA A 30 2.24 -4.29 -4.47
N MET A 31 1.19 -3.44 -4.52
CA MET A 31 -0.18 -3.84 -4.16
C MET A 31 -0.78 -4.87 -5.13
N SER A 32 -0.34 -4.92 -6.38
CA SER A 32 -0.76 -5.96 -7.32
C SER A 32 -0.11 -7.32 -7.04
N LEU A 33 1.15 -7.32 -6.57
CA LEU A 33 1.85 -8.55 -6.16
C LEU A 33 1.19 -9.22 -4.95
N ILE A 34 0.62 -8.42 -4.03
CA ILE A 34 -0.05 -8.88 -2.82
C ILE A 34 -1.57 -8.68 -2.87
N SER A 35 -2.17 -8.76 -4.06
CA SER A 35 -3.59 -8.46 -4.32
C SER A 35 -4.53 -9.01 -3.26
N ARG A 36 -5.36 -8.11 -2.71
CA ARG A 36 -6.38 -8.45 -1.71
C ARG A 36 -7.54 -9.25 -2.28
N GLU A 37 -7.78 -9.13 -3.57
CA GLU A 37 -8.85 -9.77 -4.30
C GLU A 37 -8.49 -11.17 -4.77
N THR A 38 -7.19 -11.48 -4.92
CA THR A 38 -6.73 -12.74 -5.50
C THR A 38 -5.70 -13.45 -4.64
N ILE A 39 -4.55 -12.83 -4.38
CA ILE A 39 -3.40 -13.48 -3.74
C ILE A 39 -3.62 -13.73 -2.24
N MET A 40 -4.12 -12.72 -1.52
CA MET A 40 -4.41 -12.90 -0.09
C MET A 40 -5.51 -13.94 0.19
N PRO A 41 -6.65 -13.98 -0.54
CA PRO A 41 -7.59 -15.09 -0.44
C PRO A 41 -6.97 -16.46 -0.73
N LEU A 42 -6.13 -16.57 -1.75
CA LEU A 42 -5.46 -17.81 -2.10
C LEU A 42 -4.52 -18.27 -0.97
N LEU A 43 -3.74 -17.38 -0.40
CA LEU A 43 -2.93 -17.65 0.77
C LEU A 43 -3.77 -18.12 1.96
N VAL A 44 -4.85 -17.42 2.30
CA VAL A 44 -5.70 -17.79 3.43
C VAL A 44 -6.33 -19.16 3.22
N THR A 45 -6.77 -19.48 2.00
CA THR A 45 -7.30 -20.83 1.70
C THR A 45 -6.26 -21.94 1.75
N SER A 46 -4.97 -21.62 1.61
CA SER A 46 -3.89 -22.61 1.83
C SER A 46 -3.59 -22.87 3.32
N LEU A 47 -4.01 -21.95 4.21
CA LEU A 47 -3.79 -22.04 5.65
C LEU A 47 -5.03 -22.57 6.41
N THR A 48 -6.24 -22.39 5.86
CA THR A 48 -7.49 -22.80 6.51
C THR A 48 -8.63 -22.99 5.51
N ASP A 49 -9.55 -23.92 5.81
CA ASP A 49 -10.79 -24.14 5.04
C ASP A 49 -11.91 -23.13 5.40
N SER A 50 -11.65 -22.22 6.34
CA SER A 50 -12.65 -21.26 6.84
C SER A 50 -12.97 -20.17 5.81
N LYS A 51 -14.16 -20.20 5.23
CA LYS A 51 -14.66 -19.14 4.35
C LYS A 51 -14.83 -17.78 5.08
N ILE A 52 -15.02 -17.82 6.40
CA ILE A 52 -15.09 -16.60 7.23
C ILE A 52 -13.72 -15.92 7.24
N ALA A 53 -12.63 -16.67 7.35
CA ALA A 53 -11.29 -16.11 7.32
C ALA A 53 -11.02 -15.35 6.00
N VAL A 54 -11.45 -15.89 4.87
CA VAL A 54 -11.35 -15.19 3.58
C VAL A 54 -12.15 -13.89 3.58
N GLY A 55 -13.37 -13.91 4.10
CA GLY A 55 -14.25 -12.72 4.22
C GLY A 55 -13.70 -11.65 5.18
N LEU A 56 -12.88 -12.02 6.16
CA LEU A 56 -12.25 -11.07 7.10
C LEU A 56 -11.15 -10.21 6.44
N ILE A 57 -10.56 -10.64 5.34
CA ILE A 57 -9.50 -9.87 4.67
C ILE A 57 -9.96 -8.44 4.34
N PRO A 58 -11.01 -8.23 3.51
CA PRO A 58 -11.46 -6.88 3.20
C PRO A 58 -11.99 -6.13 4.42
N ALA A 59 -12.60 -6.82 5.38
CA ALA A 59 -13.15 -6.18 6.58
C ALA A 59 -12.04 -5.60 7.48
N ILE A 60 -11.03 -6.40 7.83
CA ILE A 60 -9.89 -5.96 8.65
C ILE A 60 -9.12 -4.86 7.92
N PHE A 61 -8.86 -5.04 6.63
CA PHE A 61 -8.17 -4.01 5.86
C PHE A 61 -8.93 -2.69 5.87
N SER A 62 -10.24 -2.70 5.58
CA SER A 62 -11.04 -1.48 5.49
C SER A 62 -11.15 -0.76 6.83
N ILE A 63 -11.43 -1.48 7.91
CA ILE A 63 -11.50 -0.88 9.26
C ILE A 63 -10.14 -0.29 9.64
N SER A 64 -9.06 -1.04 9.44
CA SER A 64 -7.71 -0.59 9.80
C SER A 64 -7.23 0.58 8.93
N PHE A 65 -7.67 0.68 7.67
CA PHE A 65 -7.31 1.77 6.78
C PHE A 65 -8.13 3.03 7.00
N TYR A 66 -9.46 2.93 7.08
CA TYR A 66 -10.33 4.12 7.12
C TYR A 66 -10.45 4.73 8.52
N LEU A 67 -10.51 3.91 9.57
CA LEU A 67 -10.70 4.41 10.92
C LEU A 67 -9.58 5.34 11.40
N PRO A 68 -8.28 5.03 11.20
CA PRO A 68 -7.19 5.92 11.60
C PRO A 68 -7.16 7.24 10.85
N GLN A 69 -7.66 7.29 9.60
CA GLN A 69 -7.69 8.52 8.81
C GLN A 69 -8.48 9.64 9.50
N LEU A 70 -9.57 9.29 10.20
CA LEU A 70 -10.41 10.26 10.92
C LEU A 70 -9.61 11.03 11.98
N PHE A 71 -8.69 10.35 12.66
CA PHE A 71 -7.85 10.94 13.70
C PHE A 71 -6.58 11.56 13.13
N ALA A 72 -6.00 10.92 12.11
CA ALA A 72 -4.76 11.39 11.48
C ALA A 72 -4.96 12.67 10.67
N ALA A 73 -6.15 12.95 10.14
CA ALA A 73 -6.44 14.13 9.33
C ALA A 73 -6.13 15.42 10.06
N ASN A 74 -6.60 15.57 11.30
CA ASN A 74 -6.34 16.76 12.12
C ASN A 74 -4.84 16.94 12.44
N HIS A 75 -4.13 15.84 12.73
CA HIS A 75 -2.69 15.88 12.95
C HIS A 75 -1.93 16.23 11.65
N ALA A 76 -2.37 15.70 10.52
CA ALA A 76 -1.81 16.00 9.21
C ALA A 76 -1.85 17.51 8.88
N GLU A 77 -2.94 18.19 9.21
CA GLU A 77 -3.08 19.63 8.96
C GLU A 77 -2.10 20.46 9.79
N SER A 78 -1.88 20.11 11.05
CA SER A 78 -1.02 20.85 12.00
C SER A 78 0.48 20.74 11.68
N MET A 79 0.91 19.72 10.95
CA MET A 79 2.34 19.50 10.64
C MET A 79 2.90 20.49 9.63
N LYS A 80 4.00 21.15 9.98
CA LYS A 80 4.75 22.03 9.08
C LYS A 80 5.51 21.24 8.00
N ARG A 81 6.16 20.13 8.39
CA ARG A 81 6.93 19.23 7.48
C ARG A 81 6.30 17.84 7.49
N LYS A 82 5.64 17.47 6.40
CA LYS A 82 4.91 16.21 6.27
C LYS A 82 5.77 15.07 5.73
N LEU A 83 6.75 15.37 4.89
CA LEU A 83 7.56 14.36 4.21
C LEU A 83 8.26 13.38 5.15
N PRO A 84 8.98 13.81 6.22
CA PRO A 84 9.62 12.86 7.14
C PRO A 84 8.61 11.94 7.83
N PHE A 85 7.44 12.46 8.18
CA PHE A 85 6.36 11.67 8.79
C PHE A 85 5.82 10.62 7.82
N VAL A 86 5.47 11.02 6.59
CA VAL A 86 4.96 10.11 5.57
C VAL A 86 5.99 9.03 5.24
N MET A 87 7.26 9.40 5.11
CA MET A 87 8.33 8.42 4.84
C MET A 87 8.53 7.45 5.99
N PHE A 88 8.52 7.92 7.24
CA PHE A 88 8.68 7.05 8.40
C PHE A 88 7.51 6.09 8.57
N ILE A 89 6.28 6.61 8.54
CA ILE A 89 5.07 5.77 8.66
C ILE A 89 4.98 4.79 7.49
N GLY A 90 5.23 5.26 6.26
CA GLY A 90 5.22 4.42 5.07
C GLY A 90 6.28 3.32 5.10
N ALA A 91 7.50 3.60 5.56
CA ALA A 91 8.55 2.58 5.63
C ALA A 91 8.28 1.56 6.75
N VAL A 92 7.96 2.02 7.97
CA VAL A 92 7.91 1.17 9.16
C VAL A 92 6.52 0.54 9.35
N PHE A 93 5.45 1.34 9.25
CA PHE A 93 4.11 0.88 9.60
C PHE A 93 3.27 0.43 8.42
N GLU A 94 3.62 0.84 7.19
CA GLU A 94 2.93 0.38 5.99
C GLU A 94 3.67 -0.79 5.32
N ARG A 95 4.99 -0.70 5.11
CA ARG A 95 5.74 -1.70 4.32
C ARG A 95 6.29 -2.86 5.15
N LEU A 96 6.84 -2.60 6.33
CA LEU A 96 7.41 -3.65 7.18
C LEU A 96 6.42 -4.76 7.54
N PRO A 97 5.12 -4.51 7.85
CA PRO A 97 4.17 -5.57 8.10
C PRO A 97 4.03 -6.58 6.96
N TYR A 98 4.08 -6.16 5.70
CA TYR A 98 4.03 -7.08 4.56
C TYR A 98 5.27 -7.99 4.48
N VAL A 99 6.45 -7.46 4.80
CA VAL A 99 7.67 -8.26 4.92
C VAL A 99 7.52 -9.30 6.05
N LEU A 100 6.92 -8.90 7.17
CA LEU A 100 6.67 -9.81 8.30
C LEU A 100 5.62 -10.89 7.96
N ILE A 101 4.65 -10.60 7.09
CA ILE A 101 3.76 -11.64 6.54
C ILE A 101 4.60 -12.70 5.80
N GLY A 102 5.48 -12.29 4.89
CA GLY A 102 6.34 -13.22 4.16
C GLY A 102 7.16 -14.10 5.10
N PHE A 103 7.81 -13.52 6.10
CA PHE A 103 8.56 -14.28 7.12
C PHE A 103 7.66 -15.21 7.93
N SER A 104 6.47 -14.79 8.33
CA SER A 104 5.55 -15.62 9.09
C SER A 104 5.09 -16.85 8.30
N ILE A 105 4.89 -16.70 7.00
CA ILE A 105 4.53 -17.79 6.10
C ILE A 105 5.69 -18.77 5.97
N LEU A 106 6.91 -18.28 5.73
CA LEU A 106 8.10 -19.12 5.63
C LEU A 106 8.35 -19.97 6.88
N LEU A 107 8.15 -19.38 8.06
CA LEU A 107 8.48 -20.02 9.32
C LEU A 107 7.37 -20.93 9.84
N PHE A 108 6.10 -20.60 9.59
CA PHE A 108 5.00 -21.23 10.32
C PHE A 108 3.94 -21.89 9.43
N ALA A 109 3.91 -21.64 8.11
CA ALA A 109 2.81 -22.11 7.28
C ALA A 109 2.68 -23.63 7.21
N LEU A 110 3.78 -24.38 7.31
CA LEU A 110 3.78 -25.86 7.28
C LEU A 110 3.48 -26.47 8.64
N ASP A 111 4.14 -26.00 9.70
CA ASP A 111 4.08 -26.63 11.02
C ASP A 111 2.97 -26.05 11.91
N LEU A 112 2.68 -24.76 11.78
CA LEU A 112 1.74 -24.01 12.62
C LEU A 112 0.84 -23.09 11.78
N PRO A 113 0.01 -23.64 10.86
CA PRO A 113 -0.76 -22.82 9.89
C PRO A 113 -1.72 -21.83 10.57
N LEU A 114 -2.28 -22.20 11.73
CA LEU A 114 -3.12 -21.26 12.49
C LEU A 114 -2.35 -20.05 13.01
N LEU A 115 -1.10 -20.23 13.45
CA LEU A 115 -0.24 -19.12 13.88
C LEU A 115 0.11 -18.22 12.68
N ALA A 116 0.45 -18.79 11.52
CA ALA A 116 0.69 -18.05 10.30
C ALA A 116 -0.54 -17.22 9.90
N LEU A 117 -1.74 -17.79 10.01
CA LEU A 117 -3.01 -17.11 9.73
C LEU A 117 -3.26 -15.94 10.70
N VAL A 118 -3.04 -16.13 11.99
CA VAL A 118 -3.21 -15.06 13.01
C VAL A 118 -2.22 -13.93 12.76
N LEU A 119 -0.95 -14.25 12.51
CA LEU A 119 0.08 -13.26 12.18
C LEU A 119 -0.25 -12.52 10.88
N PHE A 120 -0.74 -13.22 9.86
CA PHE A 120 -1.22 -12.60 8.63
C PHE A 120 -2.27 -11.51 8.91
N PHE A 121 -3.29 -11.80 9.72
CA PHE A 121 -4.33 -10.81 10.06
C PHE A 121 -3.83 -9.65 10.91
N ILE A 122 -2.91 -9.90 11.83
CA ILE A 122 -2.26 -8.85 12.63
C ILE A 122 -1.46 -7.92 11.71
N PHE A 123 -0.66 -8.48 10.82
CA PHE A 123 0.23 -7.69 9.98
C PHE A 123 -0.52 -6.97 8.84
N ILE A 124 -1.53 -7.59 8.21
CA ILE A 124 -2.35 -6.88 7.22
C ILE A 124 -3.11 -5.71 7.87
N GLY A 125 -3.61 -5.89 9.10
CA GLY A 125 -4.23 -4.81 9.86
C GLY A 125 -3.25 -3.70 10.22
N ALA A 126 -2.03 -4.06 10.66
CA ALA A 126 -0.98 -3.09 10.98
C ALA A 126 -0.52 -2.31 9.74
N GLY A 127 -0.33 -2.98 8.59
CA GLY A 127 0.01 -2.33 7.32
C GLY A 127 -1.07 -1.36 6.85
N ALA A 128 -2.33 -1.81 6.87
CA ALA A 128 -3.47 -0.97 6.53
C ALA A 128 -3.62 0.23 7.47
N PHE A 129 -3.38 0.03 8.78
CA PHE A 129 -3.38 1.11 9.76
C PHE A 129 -2.30 2.16 9.44
N GLY A 130 -1.07 1.73 9.16
CA GLY A 130 0.03 2.61 8.76
C GLY A 130 -0.32 3.42 7.51
N ALA A 131 -0.83 2.76 6.47
CA ALA A 131 -1.30 3.42 5.25
C ALA A 131 -2.42 4.44 5.54
N GLY A 132 -3.39 4.09 6.40
CA GLY A 132 -4.47 4.97 6.83
C GLY A 132 -3.96 6.23 7.54
N VAL A 133 -2.99 6.10 8.43
CA VAL A 133 -2.36 7.23 9.14
C VAL A 133 -1.55 8.12 8.19
N ALA A 134 -0.85 7.56 7.20
CA ALA A 134 -0.02 8.31 6.25
C ALA A 134 -0.86 9.08 5.21
N THR A 135 -1.98 8.51 4.78
CA THR A 135 -2.79 8.98 3.63
C THR A 135 -3.19 10.46 3.71
N PRO A 136 -3.75 11.01 4.80
CA PRO A 136 -4.12 12.44 4.86
C PRO A 136 -2.92 13.37 4.72
N SER A 137 -1.78 12.99 5.33
CA SER A 137 -0.53 13.75 5.23
C SER A 137 0.03 13.73 3.82
N TRP A 138 -0.05 12.58 3.13
CA TRP A 138 0.39 12.41 1.76
C TRP A 138 -0.46 13.25 0.79
N PHE A 139 -1.79 13.20 0.86
CA PHE A 139 -2.66 14.03 0.03
C PHE A 139 -2.42 15.52 0.24
N THR A 140 -2.23 15.95 1.49
CA THR A 140 -1.91 17.35 1.80
C THR A 140 -0.54 17.77 1.24
N MET A 141 0.44 16.86 1.25
CA MET A 141 1.77 17.08 0.66
C MET A 141 1.65 17.24 -0.87
N ILE A 142 0.97 16.33 -1.56
CA ILE A 142 0.71 16.42 -2.99
C ILE A 142 0.00 17.73 -3.34
N GLY A 143 -0.99 18.12 -2.53
CA GLY A 143 -1.69 19.40 -2.69
C GLY A 143 -0.79 20.63 -2.56
N LYS A 144 0.34 20.56 -1.82
CA LYS A 144 1.31 21.65 -1.70
C LYS A 144 2.33 21.70 -2.83
N VAL A 145 2.72 20.55 -3.37
CA VAL A 145 3.80 20.46 -4.37
C VAL A 145 3.30 20.42 -5.82
N LEU A 146 1.99 20.21 -6.03
CA LEU A 146 1.37 20.21 -7.36
C LEU A 146 0.28 21.29 -7.48
N PRO A 147 0.39 22.20 -8.47
CA PRO A 147 -0.66 23.17 -8.77
C PRO A 147 -2.01 22.50 -9.10
N VAL A 148 -3.12 23.14 -8.73
CA VAL A 148 -4.47 22.57 -8.87
C VAL A 148 -4.74 22.08 -10.29
N HIS A 149 -4.38 22.87 -11.32
CA HIS A 149 -4.60 22.53 -12.74
C HIS A 149 -3.79 21.32 -13.23
N ARG A 150 -2.76 20.86 -12.48
CA ARG A 150 -1.94 19.69 -12.82
C ARG A 150 -2.34 18.42 -12.06
N ARG A 151 -3.13 18.53 -11.02
CA ARG A 151 -3.52 17.37 -10.18
C ARG A 151 -4.33 16.34 -10.94
N GLY A 152 -5.28 16.77 -11.80
CA GLY A 152 -6.07 15.86 -12.62
C GLY A 152 -5.20 15.02 -13.56
N ILE A 153 -4.25 15.64 -14.24
CA ILE A 153 -3.28 14.93 -15.11
C ILE A 153 -2.40 14.00 -14.29
N PHE A 154 -1.94 14.45 -13.11
CA PHE A 154 -1.12 13.64 -12.23
C PHE A 154 -1.83 12.36 -11.78
N PHE A 155 -3.04 12.46 -11.25
CA PHE A 155 -3.79 11.28 -10.81
C PHE A 155 -4.18 10.37 -11.98
N GLY A 156 -4.56 10.94 -13.14
CA GLY A 156 -4.86 10.14 -14.33
C GLY A 156 -3.66 9.35 -14.85
N LEU A 157 -2.48 9.98 -14.89
CA LEU A 157 -1.24 9.29 -15.27
C LEU A 157 -0.82 8.26 -14.21
N SER A 158 -0.99 8.58 -12.92
CA SER A 158 -0.69 7.64 -11.82
C SER A 158 -1.52 6.36 -11.92
N GLU A 159 -2.84 6.51 -12.18
CA GLU A 159 -3.73 5.36 -12.42
C GLU A 159 -3.33 4.57 -13.67
N GLY A 160 -3.05 5.26 -14.78
CA GLY A 160 -2.65 4.61 -16.02
C GLY A 160 -1.35 3.81 -15.88
N PHE A 161 -0.30 4.43 -15.36
CA PHE A 161 0.97 3.74 -15.11
C PHE A 161 0.84 2.69 -14.02
N GLY A 162 0.07 2.95 -12.96
CA GLY A 162 -0.22 1.99 -11.92
C GLY A 162 -0.89 0.72 -12.46
N THR A 163 -1.90 0.88 -13.32
CA THR A 163 -2.57 -0.25 -13.98
C THR A 163 -1.60 -1.07 -14.84
N MET A 164 -0.75 -0.40 -15.63
CA MET A 164 0.27 -1.09 -16.43
C MET A 164 1.24 -1.89 -15.55
N MET A 165 1.72 -1.27 -14.46
CA MET A 165 2.56 -1.96 -13.47
C MET A 165 1.81 -3.11 -12.79
N GLY A 166 0.51 -2.95 -12.53
CA GLY A 166 -0.36 -3.98 -11.99
C GLY A 166 -0.45 -5.23 -12.89
N ILE A 167 -0.54 -5.06 -14.20
CA ILE A 167 -0.53 -6.16 -15.17
C ILE A 167 0.81 -6.91 -15.11
N LEU A 168 1.93 -6.19 -15.06
CA LEU A 168 3.26 -6.81 -14.90
C LEU A 168 3.35 -7.57 -13.57
N GLY A 169 2.87 -6.99 -12.47
CA GLY A 169 2.82 -7.65 -11.16
C GLY A 169 2.00 -8.94 -11.20
N ALA A 170 0.80 -8.91 -11.77
CA ALA A 170 -0.05 -10.10 -11.91
C ALA A 170 0.63 -11.22 -12.72
N PHE A 171 1.34 -10.86 -13.79
CA PHE A 171 2.12 -11.81 -14.58
C PHE A 171 3.25 -12.47 -13.75
N VAL A 172 4.03 -11.64 -13.03
CA VAL A 172 5.12 -12.13 -12.15
C VAL A 172 4.57 -13.08 -11.10
N VAL A 173 3.47 -12.71 -10.43
CA VAL A 173 2.82 -13.58 -9.42
C VAL A 173 2.32 -14.88 -10.04
N GLY A 174 1.69 -14.83 -11.21
CA GLY A 174 1.23 -16.04 -11.91
C GLY A 174 2.38 -17.03 -12.14
N VAL A 175 3.49 -16.55 -12.69
CA VAL A 175 4.70 -17.37 -12.89
C VAL A 175 5.27 -17.89 -11.57
N THR A 176 5.32 -17.07 -10.55
CA THR A 176 5.84 -17.46 -9.23
C THR A 176 4.98 -18.56 -8.59
N LEU A 177 3.67 -18.43 -8.64
CA LEU A 177 2.75 -19.44 -8.09
C LEU A 177 2.82 -20.79 -8.83
N GLU A 178 3.11 -20.78 -10.12
CA GLU A 178 3.25 -22.01 -10.92
C GLU A 178 4.61 -22.68 -10.74
N GLN A 179 5.69 -21.90 -10.59
CA GLN A 179 7.05 -22.44 -10.61
C GLN A 179 7.67 -22.66 -9.23
N VAL A 180 7.19 -21.96 -8.22
CA VAL A 180 7.74 -22.02 -6.87
C VAL A 180 6.83 -22.82 -5.95
N ALA A 181 7.39 -23.77 -5.22
CA ALA A 181 6.63 -24.62 -4.32
C ALA A 181 6.15 -23.83 -3.07
N TYR A 182 4.97 -24.23 -2.56
CA TYR A 182 4.46 -23.74 -1.27
C TYR A 182 5.41 -24.16 -0.12
N PRO A 183 5.65 -23.32 0.88
CA PRO A 183 5.08 -21.97 1.12
C PRO A 183 5.89 -20.83 0.51
N LEU A 184 7.01 -21.12 -0.14
CA LEU A 184 7.94 -20.11 -0.67
C LEU A 184 7.28 -19.17 -1.71
N ASN A 185 6.37 -19.70 -2.50
CA ASN A 185 5.61 -18.97 -3.53
C ASN A 185 4.72 -17.83 -2.99
N PHE A 186 4.40 -17.80 -1.70
CA PHE A 186 3.68 -16.72 -1.05
C PHE A 186 4.59 -15.81 -0.20
N ALA A 187 5.84 -16.18 -0.02
CA ALA A 187 6.77 -15.44 0.82
C ALA A 187 7.79 -14.63 0.02
N THR A 188 7.86 -14.87 -1.29
CA THR A 188 8.71 -14.13 -2.24
C THR A 188 7.98 -13.02 -2.93
#